data_04e49e53d3a45f4e5533176b3c1dc374
#
_entry.id   04e49e53d3a45f4e5533176b3c1dc374
#
_cell.length_a   1.000
_cell.length_b   1.000
_cell.length_c   1.000
_cell.angle_alpha   90.00
_cell.angle_beta   90.00
_cell.angle_gamma   90.00
#
_symmetry.space_group_name_H-M   'P 1'
#
loop_
_entity.id
_entity.type
_entity.pdbx_description
1 polymer ?
#
loop_
_entity_poly.entity_id
_entity_poly.type
_entity_poly.pdbx_seq_one_letter_code
_entity_poly.pdbx_strand_id
1 'polypeptide(L)'
;DKWGNYNCDTPYHFVNKTLEWIRLNIPKLDFIIYTGDTVGHHDITQSITHNIKVINDIDSLFKYYFGDIDIYSSIGNHDTYPIDQTQKTINRMFLNNFAKIWNVANSSTVSKGGYYSSKIGEDMYIVNFNSLLYDNINIFNLEARIQQWIWFENTLETIKNMGGYVWIVNHICPHSSEARDTYTQKFI
;
A
#
# COMPACT_ATOMS: atom_id res chain seq x y z
N ASP A 1 -18.11 -15.46 -13.78
CA ASP A 1 -19.06 -15.41 -12.65
C ASP A 1 -18.91 -14.07 -11.91
N LYS A 2 -20.00 -13.35 -11.72
CA LYS A 2 -19.98 -12.03 -11.06
C LYS A 2 -19.57 -12.06 -9.59
N TRP A 3 -19.68 -13.22 -8.97
CA TRP A 3 -19.28 -13.45 -7.57
C TRP A 3 -17.88 -14.00 -7.42
N GLY A 4 -17.23 -14.32 -8.53
CA GLY A 4 -15.89 -14.91 -8.54
C GLY A 4 -15.88 -16.42 -8.37
N ASN A 5 -14.65 -16.92 -8.22
CA ASN A 5 -14.34 -18.32 -7.98
C ASN A 5 -13.11 -18.34 -7.08
N TYR A 6 -13.01 -19.30 -6.17
CA TYR A 6 -11.87 -19.41 -5.23
C TYR A 6 -10.49 -19.57 -5.88
N ASN A 7 -10.46 -19.93 -7.16
CA ASN A 7 -9.22 -20.07 -7.94
C ASN A 7 -8.92 -18.85 -8.84
N CYS A 8 -9.68 -17.76 -8.68
CA CYS A 8 -9.55 -16.55 -9.51
C CYS A 8 -9.48 -15.31 -8.63
N ASP A 9 -8.92 -14.25 -9.18
CA ASP A 9 -8.93 -12.93 -8.56
C ASP A 9 -10.36 -12.43 -8.32
N THR A 10 -10.50 -11.58 -7.33
CA THR A 10 -11.80 -11.04 -6.90
C THR A 10 -12.40 -10.14 -7.99
N PRO A 11 -13.59 -10.44 -8.53
CA PRO A 11 -14.20 -9.60 -9.54
C PRO A 11 -14.73 -8.28 -8.93
N TYR A 12 -14.69 -7.23 -9.74
CA TYR A 12 -15.16 -5.89 -9.35
C TYR A 12 -16.57 -5.88 -8.71
N HIS A 13 -17.49 -6.72 -9.22
CA HIS A 13 -18.82 -6.82 -8.64
C HIS A 13 -18.81 -7.27 -7.17
N PHE A 14 -17.94 -8.21 -6.82
CA PHE A 14 -17.84 -8.70 -5.44
C PHE A 14 -17.20 -7.63 -4.53
N VAL A 15 -16.15 -6.96 -5.00
CA VAL A 15 -15.55 -5.80 -4.26
C VAL A 15 -16.62 -4.75 -4.00
N ASN A 16 -17.36 -4.33 -5.04
CA ASN A 16 -18.42 -3.34 -4.92
C ASN A 16 -19.48 -3.75 -3.88
N LYS A 17 -19.94 -5.01 -3.91
CA LYS A 17 -20.92 -5.52 -2.93
C LYS A 17 -20.36 -5.66 -1.52
N THR A 18 -19.09 -5.95 -1.37
CA THR A 18 -18.41 -5.98 -0.06
C THR A 18 -18.39 -4.60 0.57
N LEU A 19 -17.99 -3.58 -0.19
CA LEU A 19 -17.96 -2.20 0.31
C LEU A 19 -19.37 -1.67 0.63
N GLU A 20 -20.36 -1.99 -0.20
CA GLU A 20 -21.77 -1.70 0.09
C GLU A 20 -22.22 -2.32 1.43
N TRP A 21 -21.89 -3.59 1.63
CA TRP A 21 -22.24 -4.30 2.86
C TRP A 21 -21.55 -3.66 4.09
N ILE A 22 -20.26 -3.33 3.99
CA ILE A 22 -19.52 -2.63 5.06
C ILE A 22 -20.23 -1.31 5.39
N ARG A 23 -20.56 -0.51 4.36
CA ARG A 23 -21.25 0.77 4.54
C ARG A 23 -22.59 0.65 5.26
N LEU A 24 -23.35 -0.43 4.98
CA LEU A 24 -24.66 -0.65 5.56
C LEU A 24 -24.62 -1.23 6.97
N ASN A 25 -23.60 -2.01 7.30
CA ASN A 25 -23.54 -2.78 8.55
C ASN A 25 -22.55 -2.24 9.58
N ILE A 26 -21.58 -1.43 9.15
CA ILE A 26 -20.62 -0.78 10.04
C ILE A 26 -20.98 0.70 10.15
N PRO A 27 -21.58 1.15 11.27
CA PRO A 27 -22.22 2.46 11.35
C PRO A 27 -21.21 3.63 11.36
N LYS A 28 -19.99 3.37 11.81
CA LYS A 28 -18.93 4.38 11.88
C LYS A 28 -17.57 3.74 11.62
N LEU A 29 -16.84 4.31 10.68
CA LEU A 29 -15.42 4.02 10.46
C LEU A 29 -14.63 5.28 10.84
N ASP A 30 -13.54 5.11 11.57
CA ASP A 30 -12.63 6.22 11.86
C ASP A 30 -11.62 6.41 10.73
N PHE A 31 -11.15 5.34 10.12
CA PHE A 31 -10.27 5.31 8.94
C PHE A 31 -10.29 3.92 8.30
N ILE A 32 -9.64 3.78 7.16
CA ILE A 32 -9.47 2.51 6.44
C ILE A 32 -7.96 2.25 6.25
N ILE A 33 -7.53 1.02 6.55
CA ILE A 33 -6.22 0.51 6.14
C ILE A 33 -6.42 -0.38 4.92
N TYR A 34 -5.71 -0.06 3.84
CA TYR A 34 -5.73 -0.84 2.60
C TYR A 34 -4.33 -1.33 2.27
N THR A 35 -4.13 -2.65 2.24
CA THR A 35 -2.79 -3.25 2.19
C THR A 35 -2.26 -3.51 0.79
N GLY A 36 -2.91 -2.95 -0.24
CA GLY A 36 -2.46 -3.06 -1.64
C GLY A 36 -3.02 -4.29 -2.36
N ASP A 37 -2.36 -4.64 -3.46
CA ASP A 37 -2.77 -5.71 -4.40
C ASP A 37 -4.15 -5.48 -5.01
N THR A 38 -4.30 -4.29 -5.55
CA THR A 38 -5.51 -3.85 -6.24
C THR A 38 -5.66 -4.50 -7.61
N VAL A 39 -4.53 -4.84 -8.25
CA VAL A 39 -4.47 -5.39 -9.61
C VAL A 39 -4.38 -6.91 -9.55
N GLY A 40 -5.17 -7.58 -10.39
CA GLY A 40 -5.23 -9.04 -10.44
C GLY A 40 -3.99 -9.71 -11.03
N HIS A 41 -3.81 -11.01 -10.75
CA HIS A 41 -2.62 -11.80 -11.12
C HIS A 41 -2.47 -12.05 -12.63
N HIS A 42 -3.57 -12.25 -13.33
CA HIS A 42 -3.58 -12.74 -14.72
C HIS A 42 -4.09 -11.74 -15.74
N ASP A 43 -3.99 -10.44 -15.42
CA ASP A 43 -4.39 -9.42 -16.38
C ASP A 43 -3.33 -9.27 -17.48
N ILE A 44 -3.63 -9.79 -18.66
CA ILE A 44 -2.76 -9.70 -19.85
C ILE A 44 -2.63 -8.27 -20.38
N THR A 45 -3.43 -7.34 -19.87
CA THR A 45 -3.38 -5.92 -20.25
C THR A 45 -2.54 -5.10 -19.30
N GLN A 46 -1.88 -5.72 -18.34
CA GLN A 46 -1.06 -5.02 -17.34
C GLN A 46 -0.07 -4.06 -17.99
N SER A 47 -0.09 -2.87 -17.47
CA SER A 47 0.83 -1.78 -17.76
C SER A 47 0.72 -0.76 -16.62
N ILE A 48 1.67 0.14 -16.48
CA ILE A 48 1.57 1.18 -15.46
C ILE A 48 0.27 1.99 -15.59
N THR A 49 -0.11 2.34 -16.81
CA THR A 49 -1.34 3.11 -17.06
C THR A 49 -2.59 2.31 -16.70
N HIS A 50 -2.62 1.02 -17.02
CA HIS A 50 -3.72 0.12 -16.66
C HIS A 50 -3.81 -0.03 -15.15
N ASN A 51 -2.69 -0.32 -14.47
CA ASN A 51 -2.66 -0.51 -13.02
C ASN A 51 -3.12 0.77 -12.28
N ILE A 52 -2.64 1.95 -12.69
CA ILE A 52 -3.10 3.22 -12.15
C ILE A 52 -4.61 3.40 -12.34
N LYS A 53 -5.15 3.00 -13.50
CA LYS A 53 -6.60 3.06 -13.75
C LYS A 53 -7.36 2.16 -12.77
N VAL A 54 -6.95 0.91 -12.59
CA VAL A 54 -7.59 -0.03 -11.66
C VAL A 54 -7.57 0.52 -10.23
N ILE A 55 -6.44 1.05 -9.78
CA ILE A 55 -6.31 1.68 -8.46
C ILE A 55 -7.25 2.87 -8.32
N ASN A 56 -7.38 3.73 -9.34
CA ASN A 56 -8.34 4.84 -9.34
C ASN A 56 -9.80 4.37 -9.29
N ASP A 57 -10.13 3.29 -10.00
CA ASP A 57 -11.47 2.73 -9.99
C ASP A 57 -11.86 2.23 -8.58
N ILE A 58 -10.92 1.61 -7.86
CA ILE A 58 -11.12 1.16 -6.48
C ILE A 58 -11.19 2.36 -5.50
N ASP A 59 -10.31 3.34 -5.63
CA ASP A 59 -10.40 4.59 -4.84
C ASP A 59 -11.75 5.28 -5.03
N SER A 60 -12.26 5.30 -6.27
CA SER A 60 -13.58 5.86 -6.58
C SER A 60 -14.71 5.11 -5.88
N LEU A 61 -14.60 3.77 -5.72
CA LEU A 61 -15.55 2.99 -4.94
C LEU A 61 -15.47 3.33 -3.44
N PHE A 62 -14.27 3.46 -2.89
CA PHE A 62 -14.11 3.87 -1.49
C PHE A 62 -14.77 5.23 -1.25
N LYS A 63 -14.49 6.21 -2.11
CA LYS A 63 -15.09 7.56 -2.03
C LYS A 63 -16.62 7.53 -2.17
N TYR A 64 -17.14 6.69 -3.06
CA TYR A 64 -18.58 6.53 -3.25
C TYR A 64 -19.27 6.01 -1.99
N TYR A 65 -18.70 4.99 -1.32
CA TYR A 65 -19.32 4.37 -0.16
C TYR A 65 -19.01 5.07 1.15
N PHE A 66 -17.84 5.64 1.31
CA PHE A 66 -17.34 6.15 2.58
C PHE A 66 -17.06 7.66 2.60
N GLY A 67 -17.16 8.33 1.47
CA GLY A 67 -16.92 9.78 1.38
C GLY A 67 -15.46 10.14 1.62
N ASP A 68 -15.23 11.13 2.48
CA ASP A 68 -13.90 11.69 2.75
C ASP A 68 -13.18 11.00 3.91
N ILE A 69 -13.49 9.73 4.17
CA ILE A 69 -12.79 8.97 5.22
C ILE A 69 -11.32 8.77 4.83
N ASP A 70 -10.43 8.91 5.81
CA ASP A 70 -9.00 8.71 5.57
C ASP A 70 -8.69 7.25 5.23
N ILE A 71 -7.93 7.05 4.14
CA ILE A 71 -7.48 5.73 3.68
C ILE A 71 -5.97 5.70 3.67
N TYR A 72 -5.39 4.78 4.42
CA TYR A 72 -3.95 4.56 4.51
C TYR A 72 -3.58 3.32 3.71
N SER A 73 -3.07 3.55 2.49
CA SER A 73 -2.81 2.47 1.53
C SER A 73 -1.33 2.11 1.46
N SER A 74 -1.03 0.81 1.44
CA SER A 74 0.26 0.24 1.05
C SER A 74 0.29 -0.07 -0.44
N ILE A 75 1.48 -0.20 -1.00
CA ILE A 75 1.69 -0.70 -2.36
C ILE A 75 1.82 -2.21 -2.30
N GLY A 76 1.00 -2.93 -3.06
CA GLY A 76 1.13 -4.36 -3.29
C GLY A 76 2.07 -4.68 -4.45
N ASN A 77 2.53 -5.91 -4.53
CA ASN A 77 3.47 -6.33 -5.58
C ASN A 77 2.83 -6.36 -6.96
N HIS A 78 1.53 -6.68 -7.06
CA HIS A 78 0.77 -6.61 -8.31
C HIS A 78 0.36 -5.20 -8.73
N ASP A 79 0.40 -4.23 -7.83
CA ASP A 79 0.09 -2.83 -8.17
C ASP A 79 1.14 -2.21 -9.09
N THR A 80 2.36 -2.73 -9.09
CA THR A 80 3.47 -2.25 -9.91
C THR A 80 3.55 -2.96 -11.27
N TYR A 81 4.27 -2.36 -12.22
CA TYR A 81 4.58 -3.00 -13.50
C TYR A 81 6.04 -2.74 -13.90
N PRO A 82 6.82 -3.77 -14.23
CA PRO A 82 6.47 -5.20 -14.05
C PRO A 82 6.14 -5.56 -12.59
N ILE A 83 5.38 -6.65 -12.40
CA ILE A 83 5.05 -7.19 -11.08
C ILE A 83 6.33 -7.35 -10.25
N ASP A 84 6.27 -7.16 -8.95
CA ASP A 84 7.37 -7.28 -7.98
C ASP A 84 8.53 -6.30 -8.19
N GLN A 85 8.43 -5.40 -9.16
CA GLN A 85 9.56 -4.55 -9.53
C GLN A 85 9.32 -3.07 -9.21
N THR A 86 10.35 -2.46 -8.63
CA THR A 86 10.40 -1.03 -8.37
C THR A 86 11.47 -0.35 -9.25
N GLN A 87 11.28 -0.34 -10.58
CA GLN A 87 12.24 0.25 -11.52
C GLN A 87 12.26 1.79 -11.43
N LYS A 88 13.46 2.37 -11.47
CA LYS A 88 13.72 3.79 -11.14
C LYS A 88 12.90 4.82 -11.94
N THR A 89 12.67 4.64 -13.23
CA THR A 89 12.00 5.65 -14.09
C THR A 89 10.48 5.44 -14.14
N ILE A 90 10.06 4.21 -14.27
CA ILE A 90 8.65 3.81 -14.35
C ILE A 90 7.99 4.00 -12.97
N ASN A 91 8.75 3.75 -11.91
CA ASN A 91 8.31 3.89 -10.55
C ASN A 91 7.90 5.32 -10.17
N ARG A 92 8.58 6.36 -10.68
CA ARG A 92 8.20 7.75 -10.38
C ARG A 92 6.80 8.12 -10.87
N MET A 93 6.42 7.67 -12.06
CA MET A 93 5.08 7.92 -12.58
C MET A 93 4.04 7.21 -11.72
N PHE A 94 4.28 5.94 -11.37
CA PHE A 94 3.42 5.17 -10.49
C PHE A 94 3.31 5.83 -9.11
N LEU A 95 4.43 6.09 -8.44
CA LEU A 95 4.44 6.66 -7.08
C LEU A 95 3.78 8.04 -7.00
N ASN A 96 3.95 8.87 -8.02
CA ASN A 96 3.29 10.18 -8.07
C ASN A 96 1.77 10.05 -8.22
N ASN A 97 1.29 9.07 -9.00
CA ASN A 97 -0.15 8.83 -9.13
C ASN A 97 -0.70 8.18 -7.86
N PHE A 98 -0.02 7.18 -7.31
CA PHE A 98 -0.36 6.57 -6.03
C PHE A 98 -0.52 7.63 -4.93
N ALA A 99 0.45 8.55 -4.81
CA ALA A 99 0.42 9.63 -3.85
C ALA A 99 -0.79 10.56 -4.01
N LYS A 100 -1.21 10.82 -5.25
CA LYS A 100 -2.40 11.64 -5.54
C LYS A 100 -3.69 10.91 -5.23
N ILE A 101 -3.80 9.65 -5.65
CA ILE A 101 -5.00 8.81 -5.47
C ILE A 101 -5.31 8.69 -3.97
N TRP A 102 -4.33 8.31 -3.17
CA TRP A 102 -4.48 8.06 -1.74
C TRP A 102 -4.24 9.28 -0.85
N ASN A 103 -4.16 10.48 -1.46
CA ASN A 103 -3.98 11.75 -0.74
C ASN A 103 -2.75 11.79 0.20
N VAL A 104 -1.68 11.11 -0.17
CA VAL A 104 -0.41 11.08 0.58
C VAL A 104 0.71 11.89 -0.11
N ALA A 105 0.33 12.77 -1.03
CA ALA A 105 1.24 13.56 -1.85
C ALA A 105 2.15 14.53 -1.05
N ASN A 106 1.73 14.90 0.15
CA ASN A 106 2.52 15.78 1.03
C ASN A 106 3.73 15.08 1.65
N SER A 107 3.81 13.75 1.57
CA SER A 107 4.96 13.00 2.04
C SER A 107 6.06 12.95 0.98
N SER A 108 7.19 13.59 1.25
CA SER A 108 8.36 13.59 0.35
C SER A 108 8.96 12.18 0.16
N THR A 109 8.62 11.22 1.01
CA THR A 109 9.13 9.85 0.99
C THR A 109 8.33 8.95 0.06
N VAL A 110 7.06 9.24 -0.21
CA VAL A 110 6.25 8.48 -1.18
C VAL A 110 6.89 8.53 -2.57
N SER A 111 7.29 9.70 -3.05
CA SER A 111 7.94 9.84 -4.36
C SER A 111 9.34 9.20 -4.43
N LYS A 112 9.97 8.94 -3.29
CA LYS A 112 11.30 8.31 -3.19
C LYS A 112 11.24 6.79 -3.16
N GLY A 113 10.23 6.23 -2.49
CA GLY A 113 10.17 4.79 -2.28
C GLY A 113 8.80 4.24 -1.88
N GLY A 114 7.72 5.02 -1.96
CA GLY A 114 6.36 4.55 -1.68
C GLY A 114 6.05 4.30 -0.21
N TYR A 115 6.81 4.89 0.70
CA TYR A 115 6.62 4.78 2.15
C TYR A 115 6.32 6.15 2.77
N TYR A 116 5.56 6.16 3.87
CA TYR A 116 5.17 7.39 4.56
C TYR A 116 4.70 7.11 5.98
N SER A 117 4.54 8.18 6.77
CA SER A 117 3.86 8.12 8.07
C SER A 117 2.76 9.16 8.14
N SER A 118 1.71 8.86 8.89
CA SER A 118 0.59 9.75 9.13
C SER A 118 0.19 9.70 10.59
N LYS A 119 -0.13 10.86 11.18
CA LYS A 119 -0.73 10.94 12.50
C LYS A 119 -2.25 10.74 12.36
N ILE A 120 -2.81 9.79 13.10
CA ILE A 120 -4.23 9.40 13.00
C ILE A 120 -5.03 9.69 14.28
N GLY A 121 -4.38 10.20 15.32
CA GLY A 121 -4.99 10.50 16.59
C GLY A 121 -4.09 11.43 17.41
N GLU A 122 -4.36 11.57 18.69
CA GLU A 122 -3.59 12.46 19.56
C GLU A 122 -2.14 11.98 19.69
N ASP A 123 -1.94 10.68 19.91
CA ASP A 123 -0.65 10.02 20.10
C ASP A 123 -0.47 8.78 19.20
N MET A 124 -1.37 8.54 18.25
CA MET A 124 -1.37 7.37 17.37
C MET A 124 -0.89 7.70 15.96
N TYR A 125 -0.05 6.84 15.41
CA TYR A 125 0.55 7.00 14.08
C TYR A 125 0.40 5.72 13.26
N ILE A 126 0.19 5.87 11.95
CA ILE A 126 0.41 4.83 10.96
C ILE A 126 1.76 5.08 10.30
N VAL A 127 2.60 4.06 10.26
CA VAL A 127 3.84 4.03 9.49
C VAL A 127 3.69 2.99 8.38
N ASN A 128 3.50 3.49 7.17
CA ASN A 128 3.34 2.67 5.98
C ASN A 128 4.71 2.37 5.40
N PHE A 129 5.10 1.10 5.47
CA PHE A 129 6.40 0.61 5.04
C PHE A 129 6.25 -0.12 3.69
N ASN A 130 6.99 0.31 2.67
CA ASN A 130 6.93 -0.36 1.38
C ASN A 130 7.75 -1.65 1.39
N SER A 131 7.09 -2.76 1.72
CA SER A 131 7.71 -4.10 1.77
C SER A 131 8.12 -4.65 0.40
N LEU A 132 7.54 -4.14 -0.70
CA LEU A 132 7.93 -4.52 -2.05
C LEU A 132 9.42 -4.27 -2.34
N LEU A 133 10.05 -3.30 -1.69
CA LEU A 133 11.48 -3.09 -1.79
C LEU A 133 12.31 -4.28 -1.26
N TYR A 134 11.72 -5.15 -0.47
CA TYR A 134 12.34 -6.32 0.17
C TYR A 134 11.81 -7.65 -0.35
N ASP A 135 10.98 -7.61 -1.39
CA ASP A 135 10.63 -8.79 -2.14
C ASP A 135 11.89 -9.49 -2.65
N ASN A 136 11.94 -10.82 -2.53
CA ASN A 136 13.10 -11.62 -2.92
C ASN A 136 13.38 -11.57 -4.43
N ILE A 137 12.34 -11.33 -5.24
CA ILE A 137 12.42 -11.20 -6.70
C ILE A 137 12.80 -9.78 -7.12
N ASN A 138 12.59 -8.78 -6.26
CA ASN A 138 12.94 -7.39 -6.57
C ASN A 138 14.46 -7.21 -6.60
N ILE A 139 15.04 -7.08 -7.78
CA ILE A 139 16.50 -6.93 -7.98
C ILE A 139 16.95 -5.47 -8.04
N PHE A 140 16.01 -4.52 -8.08
CA PHE A 140 16.29 -3.09 -8.22
C PHE A 140 16.22 -2.35 -6.87
N ASN A 141 16.90 -1.21 -6.78
CA ASN A 141 16.78 -0.22 -5.68
C ASN A 141 17.40 -0.55 -4.31
N LEU A 142 18.64 -1.05 -4.28
CA LEU A 142 19.39 -1.16 -3.01
C LEU A 142 19.42 0.18 -2.23
N GLU A 143 19.60 1.30 -2.91
CA GLU A 143 19.63 2.62 -2.29
C GLU A 143 18.25 2.95 -1.63
N ALA A 144 17.15 2.69 -2.31
CA ALA A 144 15.81 2.92 -1.76
C ALA A 144 15.56 2.08 -0.50
N ARG A 145 16.05 0.83 -0.46
CA ARG A 145 15.98 -0.02 0.75
C ARG A 145 16.71 0.60 1.93
N ILE A 146 17.95 1.04 1.70
CA ILE A 146 18.78 1.67 2.75
C ILE A 146 18.09 2.95 3.25
N GLN A 147 17.62 3.80 2.34
CA GLN A 147 16.97 5.05 2.68
C GLN A 147 15.65 4.83 3.44
N GLN A 148 14.88 3.79 3.08
CA GLN A 148 13.66 3.46 3.82
C GLN A 148 13.97 3.00 5.25
N TRP A 149 15.01 2.19 5.48
CA TRP A 149 15.39 1.77 6.83
C TRP A 149 15.82 2.95 7.69
N ILE A 150 16.69 3.81 7.17
CA ILE A 150 17.13 5.02 7.89
C ILE A 150 15.91 5.89 8.26
N TRP A 151 15.00 6.09 7.31
CA TRP A 151 13.78 6.83 7.55
C TRP A 151 12.88 6.15 8.60
N PHE A 152 12.73 4.85 8.51
CA PHE A 152 11.87 4.06 9.39
C PHE A 152 12.37 4.12 10.84
N GLU A 153 13.65 3.85 11.08
CA GLU A 153 14.29 3.94 12.40
C GLU A 153 14.12 5.34 13.00
N ASN A 154 14.45 6.39 12.23
CA ASN A 154 14.30 7.78 12.68
C ASN A 154 12.83 8.15 12.97
N THR A 155 11.90 7.65 12.19
CA THR A 155 10.47 7.90 12.39
C THR A 155 9.98 7.24 13.68
N LEU A 156 10.34 5.98 13.90
CA LEU A 156 9.98 5.26 15.14
C LEU A 156 10.58 5.91 16.37
N GLU A 157 11.86 6.32 16.32
CA GLU A 157 12.52 7.02 17.42
C GLU A 157 11.84 8.37 17.71
N THR A 158 11.51 9.12 16.67
CA THR A 158 10.79 10.40 16.81
C THR A 158 9.44 10.20 17.50
N ILE A 159 8.64 9.23 17.05
CA ILE A 159 7.32 8.95 17.64
C ILE A 159 7.46 8.46 19.07
N LYS A 160 8.43 7.58 19.35
CA LYS A 160 8.73 7.11 20.71
C LYS A 160 9.07 8.26 21.65
N ASN A 161 9.90 9.21 21.21
CA ASN A 161 10.30 10.36 22.00
C ASN A 161 9.13 11.32 22.30
N MET A 162 8.10 11.30 21.46
CA MET A 162 6.83 12.02 21.69
C MET A 162 5.82 11.24 22.55
N GLY A 163 6.16 10.01 22.97
CA GLY A 163 5.25 9.14 23.72
C GLY A 163 4.15 8.50 22.87
N GLY A 164 4.32 8.48 21.55
CA GLY A 164 3.32 7.99 20.61
C GLY A 164 3.33 6.49 20.42
N TYR A 165 2.24 5.97 19.85
CA TYR A 165 2.03 4.58 19.46
C TYR A 165 2.03 4.47 17.93
N VAL A 166 2.47 3.31 17.41
CA VAL A 166 2.61 3.09 15.98
C VAL A 166 1.89 1.82 15.54
N TRP A 167 1.11 1.94 14.46
CA TRP A 167 0.72 0.80 13.63
C TRP A 167 1.62 0.76 12.40
N ILE A 168 2.39 -0.32 12.27
CA ILE A 168 3.20 -0.56 11.07
C ILE A 168 2.32 -1.29 10.06
N VAL A 169 2.17 -0.70 8.89
CA VAL A 169 1.37 -1.24 7.79
C VAL A 169 2.28 -1.55 6.62
N ASN A 170 2.14 -2.74 6.06
CA ASN A 170 2.86 -3.17 4.87
C ASN A 170 2.04 -4.23 4.10
N HIS A 171 2.51 -4.63 2.92
CA HIS A 171 1.88 -5.65 2.09
C HIS A 171 2.49 -7.04 2.34
N ILE A 172 3.80 -7.20 2.08
CA ILE A 172 4.51 -8.47 2.27
C ILE A 172 4.91 -8.59 3.74
N CYS A 173 4.37 -9.61 4.41
CA CYS A 173 4.66 -9.88 5.83
C CYS A 173 6.14 -10.30 6.02
N PRO A 174 6.85 -9.81 7.05
CA PRO A 174 8.09 -10.42 7.49
C PRO A 174 7.88 -11.94 7.73
N HIS A 175 8.87 -12.76 7.39
CA HIS A 175 8.78 -14.23 7.37
C HIS A 175 7.94 -14.85 6.24
N SER A 176 7.35 -14.06 5.36
CA SER A 176 6.78 -14.58 4.11
C SER A 176 7.87 -15.22 3.25
N SER A 177 7.51 -16.24 2.46
CA SER A 177 8.41 -16.81 1.44
C SER A 177 8.84 -15.81 0.36
N GLU A 178 8.10 -14.72 0.22
CA GLU A 178 8.38 -13.62 -0.70
C GLU A 178 9.37 -12.60 -0.10
N ALA A 179 9.50 -12.57 1.21
CA ALA A 179 10.35 -11.61 1.90
C ALA A 179 11.82 -12.06 1.95
N ARG A 180 12.74 -11.13 1.71
CA ARG A 180 14.18 -11.38 1.91
C ARG A 180 14.48 -11.67 3.39
N ASP A 181 15.37 -12.61 3.66
CA ASP A 181 15.81 -12.94 5.02
C ASP A 181 16.34 -11.72 5.78
N THR A 182 17.09 -10.85 5.12
CA THR A 182 17.61 -9.63 5.72
C THR A 182 16.52 -8.64 6.16
N TYR A 183 15.39 -8.64 5.49
CA TYR A 183 14.20 -7.86 5.89
C TYR A 183 13.58 -8.47 7.14
N THR A 184 13.32 -9.76 7.10
CA THR A 184 12.77 -10.53 8.22
C THR A 184 13.59 -10.34 9.50
N GLN A 185 14.93 -10.50 9.42
CA GLN A 185 15.83 -10.37 10.57
C GLN A 185 15.87 -8.96 11.17
N LYS A 186 15.60 -7.92 10.40
CA LYS A 186 15.57 -6.54 10.90
C LYS A 186 14.27 -6.16 11.60
N PHE A 187 13.18 -6.89 11.34
CA PHE A 187 11.87 -6.65 11.96
C PHE A 187 11.70 -7.34 13.33
N ILE A 188 12.58 -8.28 13.67
CA ILE A 188 12.62 -8.98 14.95
C ILE A 188 13.58 -8.28 15.90
#